data_2f4b4738c7be8316fe8c4844dbaf1cfb
#
_entry.id   2f4b4738c7be8316fe8c4844dbaf1cfb
#
_cell.length_a   1.000
_cell.length_b   1.000
_cell.length_c   1.000
_cell.angle_alpha   90.00
_cell.angle_beta   90.00
_cell.angle_gamma   90.00
#
_symmetry.space_group_name_H-M   'P 1'
#
loop_
_entity.id
_entity.type
_entity.pdbx_description
1 polymer ?
#
loop_
_entity_poly.entity_id
_entity_poly.type
_entity_poly.pdbx_seq_one_letter_code
_entity_poly.pdbx_strand_id
1 'polypeptide(L)'
;DSRANLILLDSIKGRYEFPELRRLALDQYKYWMPETVIIEAKASGLPLTYELRQMDIPVVNFNPSKGNDKHARVNAVAPLFESGIVWAPDQKFAEEVIEECAAFPFGDHDDLVDSTTQAIMRFRQGGLIGHPEDYVDEKVEKIKRNYY
;
A
#
# COMPACT_ATOMS: atom_id res chain seq x y z
N ASP A 1 -16.07 -12.04 15.28
CA ASP A 1 -15.02 -11.98 14.24
C ASP A 1 -14.66 -10.54 13.95
N SER A 2 -13.73 -9.99 14.73
CA SER A 2 -13.21 -8.64 14.48
C SER A 2 -12.19 -8.70 13.34
N ARG A 3 -12.66 -8.74 12.12
CA ARG A 3 -11.79 -8.52 10.96
C ARG A 3 -11.35 -7.07 10.96
N ALA A 4 -10.06 -6.83 10.86
CA ALA A 4 -9.55 -5.47 10.74
C ALA A 4 -10.04 -4.84 9.43
N ASN A 5 -10.47 -3.59 9.49
CA ASN A 5 -10.81 -2.79 8.33
C ASN A 5 -9.65 -1.85 8.00
N LEU A 6 -9.52 -1.50 6.72
CA LEU A 6 -8.61 -0.47 6.25
C LEU A 6 -9.39 0.80 5.93
N ILE A 7 -8.85 1.93 6.32
CA ILE A 7 -9.45 3.24 6.06
C ILE A 7 -8.44 4.11 5.34
N LEU A 8 -8.82 4.67 4.20
CA LEU A 8 -8.05 5.69 3.52
C LEU A 8 -8.17 7.01 4.29
N LEU A 9 -7.07 7.54 4.78
CA LEU A 9 -7.05 8.74 5.58
C LEU A 9 -6.78 10.00 4.76
N ASP A 10 -5.92 9.90 3.75
CA ASP A 10 -5.54 11.02 2.90
C ASP A 10 -4.89 10.54 1.60
N SER A 11 -4.79 11.43 0.63
CA SER A 11 -4.11 11.20 -0.63
C SER A 11 -3.60 12.53 -1.18
N ILE A 12 -2.34 12.55 -1.59
CA ILE A 12 -1.69 13.70 -2.20
C ILE A 12 -1.04 13.25 -3.50
N LYS A 13 -1.33 13.96 -4.58
CA LYS A 13 -0.77 13.72 -5.90
C LYS A 13 -0.28 15.02 -6.50
N GLY A 14 0.91 14.99 -7.07
CA GLY A 14 1.49 16.18 -7.74
C GLY A 14 2.84 15.86 -8.36
N ARG A 15 3.37 16.85 -9.08
CA ARG A 15 4.74 16.83 -9.59
C ARG A 15 5.59 17.68 -8.67
N TYR A 16 6.57 17.07 -8.03
CA TYR A 16 7.44 17.72 -7.06
C TYR A 16 8.89 17.56 -7.46
N GLU A 17 9.64 18.65 -7.40
CA GLU A 17 11.09 18.58 -7.38
C GLU A 17 11.56 17.93 -6.06
N PHE A 18 12.76 17.37 -6.04
CA PHE A 18 13.24 16.60 -4.89
C PHE A 18 13.18 17.36 -3.55
N PRO A 19 13.58 18.64 -3.45
CA PRO A 19 13.48 19.38 -2.19
C PRO A 19 12.04 19.53 -1.68
N GLU A 20 11.09 19.72 -2.60
CA GLU A 20 9.66 19.82 -2.27
C GLU A 20 9.10 18.49 -1.84
N LEU A 21 9.45 17.40 -2.55
CA LEU A 21 9.06 16.05 -2.21
C LEU A 21 9.55 15.65 -0.82
N ARG A 22 10.81 15.96 -0.50
CA ARG A 22 11.41 15.72 0.81
C ARG A 22 10.66 16.45 1.92
N ARG A 23 10.35 17.73 1.72
CA ARG A 23 9.58 18.53 2.69
C ARG A 23 8.18 17.98 2.89
N LEU A 24 7.48 17.64 1.79
CA LEU A 24 6.16 17.05 1.84
C LEU A 24 6.16 15.73 2.63
N ALA A 25 7.10 14.85 2.36
CA ALA A 25 7.24 13.59 3.07
C ALA A 25 7.47 13.80 4.57
N LEU A 26 8.32 14.75 4.95
CA LEU A 26 8.55 15.10 6.35
C LEU A 26 7.31 15.67 7.03
N ASP A 27 6.59 16.57 6.38
CA ASP A 27 5.39 17.19 6.92
C ASP A 27 4.29 16.13 7.12
N GLN A 28 4.11 15.24 6.18
CA GLN A 28 3.15 14.13 6.28
C GLN A 28 3.55 13.13 7.38
N TYR A 29 4.82 12.81 7.49
CA TYR A 29 5.30 11.96 8.58
C TYR A 29 5.04 12.58 9.96
N LYS A 30 5.32 13.85 10.14
CA LYS A 30 5.07 14.57 11.41
C LYS A 30 3.59 14.67 11.75
N TYR A 31 2.75 14.82 10.73
CA TYR A 31 1.31 14.94 10.91
C TYR A 31 0.66 13.60 11.29
N TRP A 32 0.98 12.55 10.57
CA TRP A 32 0.34 11.24 10.74
C TRP A 32 1.06 10.30 11.70
N MET A 33 2.35 10.50 11.92
CA MET A 33 3.20 9.63 12.74
C MET A 33 3.02 8.13 12.43
N PRO A 34 3.15 7.70 11.18
CA PRO A 34 2.94 6.30 10.81
C PRO A 34 4.03 5.40 11.39
N GLU A 35 3.69 4.15 11.63
CA GLU A 35 4.67 3.13 12.04
C GLU A 35 5.65 2.78 10.94
N THR A 36 5.24 2.91 9.69
CA THR A 36 6.07 2.58 8.53
C THR A 36 5.75 3.51 7.37
N VAL A 37 6.78 3.99 6.69
CA VAL A 37 6.69 4.71 5.42
C VAL A 37 7.16 3.78 4.30
N ILE A 38 6.31 3.55 3.30
CA ILE A 38 6.67 2.72 2.14
C ILE A 38 7.08 3.63 1.00
N ILE A 39 8.25 3.40 0.44
CA ILE A 39 8.78 4.15 -0.70
C ILE A 39 9.16 3.18 -1.82
N GLU A 40 8.66 3.42 -3.01
CA GLU A 40 9.07 2.66 -4.19
C GLU A 40 10.54 2.94 -4.52
N ALA A 41 11.34 1.87 -4.67
CA ALA A 41 12.79 1.96 -4.91
C ALA A 41 13.10 2.29 -6.38
N LYS A 42 12.60 3.42 -6.86
CA LYS A 42 12.85 3.95 -8.22
C LYS A 42 13.16 5.43 -8.17
N ALA A 43 13.93 5.91 -9.15
CA ALA A 43 14.19 7.34 -9.36
C ALA A 43 14.49 8.09 -8.04
N SER A 44 13.68 9.08 -7.70
CA SER A 44 13.81 9.87 -6.46
C SER A 44 13.50 9.10 -5.17
N GLY A 45 12.95 7.88 -5.27
CA GLY A 45 12.59 7.08 -4.09
C GLY A 45 13.80 6.64 -3.27
N LEU A 46 14.91 6.26 -3.90
CA LEU A 46 16.12 5.84 -3.19
C LEU A 46 16.82 7.00 -2.47
N PRO A 47 17.05 8.16 -3.07
CA PRO A 47 17.55 9.33 -2.35
C PRO A 47 16.64 9.77 -1.21
N LEU A 48 15.33 9.76 -1.41
CA LEU A 48 14.36 10.09 -0.36
C LEU A 48 14.43 9.09 0.80
N THR A 49 14.52 7.82 0.52
CA THR A 49 14.70 6.76 1.53
C THR A 49 15.93 7.01 2.39
N TYR A 50 17.06 7.30 1.76
CA TYR A 50 18.30 7.60 2.47
C TYR A 50 18.14 8.80 3.40
N GLU A 51 17.60 9.89 2.91
CA GLU A 51 17.37 11.12 3.69
C GLU A 51 16.44 10.90 4.89
N LEU A 52 15.31 10.21 4.68
CA LEU A 52 14.36 9.96 5.76
C LEU A 52 14.93 9.00 6.82
N ARG A 53 15.71 8.01 6.42
CA ARG A 53 16.40 7.12 7.36
C ARG A 53 17.45 7.83 8.20
N GLN A 54 18.12 8.85 7.67
CA GLN A 54 19.04 9.70 8.43
C GLN A 54 18.32 10.48 9.54
N MET A 55 17.01 10.65 9.43
CA MET A 55 16.17 11.32 10.43
C MET A 55 15.43 10.31 11.34
N ASP A 56 15.89 9.07 11.39
CA ASP A 56 15.28 7.98 12.16
C ASP A 56 13.81 7.67 11.79
N ILE A 57 13.41 7.98 10.56
CA ILE A 57 12.09 7.64 10.05
C ILE A 57 12.08 6.18 9.55
N PRO A 58 11.13 5.34 9.99
CA PRO A 58 11.06 3.94 9.60
C PRO A 58 10.60 3.81 8.15
N VAL A 59 11.52 3.63 7.23
CA VAL A 59 11.26 3.48 5.79
C VAL A 59 11.50 2.05 5.34
N VAL A 60 10.54 1.50 4.60
CA VAL A 60 10.65 0.23 3.87
C VAL A 60 10.57 0.51 2.38
N ASN A 61 11.47 -0.05 1.61
CA ASN A 61 11.43 0.07 0.16
C ASN A 61 10.53 -1.02 -0.46
N PHE A 62 9.69 -0.60 -1.38
CA PHE A 62 8.99 -1.49 -2.29
C PHE A 62 9.80 -1.61 -3.58
N ASN A 63 10.18 -2.85 -3.94
CA ASN A 63 10.90 -3.13 -5.18
C ASN A 63 9.94 -3.78 -6.18
N PRO A 64 9.55 -3.09 -7.26
CA PRO A 64 8.81 -3.72 -8.34
C PRO A 64 9.70 -4.78 -9.00
N SER A 65 9.30 -6.03 -8.93
CA SER A 65 10.01 -7.15 -9.54
C SER A 65 9.12 -7.91 -10.51
N LYS A 66 9.70 -8.81 -11.31
CA LYS A 66 8.94 -9.75 -12.14
C LYS A 66 8.00 -10.56 -11.22
N GLY A 67 6.70 -10.58 -11.53
CA GLY A 67 5.66 -11.19 -10.71
C GLY A 67 5.04 -10.25 -9.68
N ASN A 68 5.61 -9.05 -9.48
CA ASN A 68 5.07 -7.99 -8.63
C ASN A 68 4.75 -6.74 -9.47
N ASP A 69 4.37 -6.97 -10.72
CA ASP A 69 3.93 -5.91 -11.61
C ASP A 69 2.59 -5.32 -11.16
N LYS A 70 2.22 -4.21 -11.74
CA LYS A 70 1.03 -3.46 -11.40
C LYS A 70 -0.26 -4.28 -11.50
N HIS A 71 -0.42 -5.06 -12.57
CA HIS A 71 -1.58 -5.94 -12.75
C HIS A 71 -1.65 -7.05 -11.71
N ALA A 72 -0.52 -7.67 -11.39
CA ALA A 72 -0.43 -8.71 -10.36
C ALA A 72 -0.81 -8.14 -8.98
N ARG A 73 -0.36 -6.93 -8.65
CA ARG A 73 -0.73 -6.27 -7.39
C ARG A 73 -2.21 -5.97 -7.32
N VAL A 74 -2.80 -5.41 -8.37
CA VAL A 74 -4.24 -5.13 -8.42
C VAL A 74 -5.04 -6.41 -8.25
N ASN A 75 -4.67 -7.47 -8.95
CA ASN A 75 -5.33 -8.77 -8.81
C ASN A 75 -5.20 -9.36 -7.40
N ALA A 76 -4.07 -9.12 -6.74
CA ALA A 76 -3.85 -9.59 -5.37
C ALA A 76 -4.69 -8.85 -4.33
N VAL A 77 -5.04 -7.59 -4.56
CA VAL A 77 -5.80 -6.77 -3.60
C VAL A 77 -7.29 -6.63 -3.94
N ALA A 78 -7.70 -6.89 -5.17
CA ALA A 78 -9.10 -6.79 -5.60
C ALA A 78 -10.07 -7.58 -4.70
N PRO A 79 -9.78 -8.82 -4.28
CA PRO A 79 -10.64 -9.57 -3.37
C PRO A 79 -10.86 -8.88 -2.02
N LEU A 80 -9.91 -8.09 -1.55
CA LEU A 80 -10.04 -7.35 -0.29
C LEU A 80 -11.01 -6.17 -0.43
N PHE A 81 -11.05 -5.52 -1.59
CA PHE A 81 -12.07 -4.52 -1.91
C PHE A 81 -13.47 -5.16 -2.00
N GLU A 82 -13.58 -6.29 -2.66
CA GLU A 82 -14.85 -7.03 -2.80
C GLU A 82 -15.38 -7.50 -1.45
N SER A 83 -14.51 -7.82 -0.50
CA SER A 83 -14.90 -8.23 0.85
C SER A 83 -15.44 -7.10 1.73
N GLY A 84 -15.33 -5.84 1.28
CA GLY A 84 -15.85 -4.66 1.98
C GLY A 84 -15.03 -4.21 3.18
N ILE A 85 -13.76 -4.61 3.27
CA ILE A 85 -12.87 -4.19 4.38
C ILE A 85 -12.13 -2.89 4.11
N VAL A 86 -12.17 -2.36 2.90
CA VAL A 86 -11.51 -1.12 2.51
C VAL A 86 -12.52 0.01 2.49
N TRP A 87 -12.29 1.02 3.31
CA TRP A 87 -13.18 2.16 3.51
C TRP A 87 -12.53 3.45 3.05
N ALA A 88 -13.33 4.37 2.55
CA ALA A 88 -12.89 5.70 2.18
C ALA A 88 -13.93 6.74 2.63
N PRO A 89 -13.51 7.94 3.08
CA PRO A 89 -14.43 9.00 3.42
C PRO A 89 -15.06 9.62 2.17
N ASP A 90 -16.22 10.22 2.32
CA ASP A 90 -16.87 11.01 1.28
C ASP A 90 -16.18 12.39 1.14
N GLN A 91 -14.99 12.38 0.54
CA GLN A 91 -14.15 13.55 0.32
C GLN A 91 -13.46 13.48 -1.04
N LYS A 92 -13.12 14.63 -1.58
CA LYS A 92 -12.54 14.75 -2.93
C LYS A 92 -11.28 13.90 -3.13
N PHE A 93 -10.36 13.88 -2.16
CA PHE A 93 -9.15 13.08 -2.28
C PHE A 93 -9.44 11.58 -2.40
N ALA A 94 -10.47 11.11 -1.70
CA ALA A 94 -10.87 9.71 -1.75
C ALA A 94 -11.55 9.38 -3.08
N GLU A 95 -12.35 10.29 -3.62
CA GLU A 95 -12.94 10.14 -4.96
C GLU A 95 -11.87 9.98 -6.04
N GLU A 96 -10.80 10.77 -5.98
CA GLU A 96 -9.68 10.69 -6.92
C GLU A 96 -9.00 9.30 -6.87
N VAL A 97 -8.79 8.73 -5.69
CA VAL A 97 -8.24 7.38 -5.53
C VAL A 97 -9.20 6.33 -6.09
N ILE A 98 -10.49 6.43 -5.78
CA ILE A 98 -11.51 5.48 -6.24
C ILE A 98 -11.63 5.51 -7.76
N GLU A 99 -11.69 6.69 -8.36
CA GLU A 99 -11.79 6.86 -9.82
C GLU A 99 -10.56 6.28 -10.54
N GLU A 100 -9.36 6.53 -10.04
CA GLU A 100 -8.14 6.01 -10.64
C GLU A 100 -8.05 4.49 -10.53
N CYS A 101 -8.42 3.91 -9.38
CA CYS A 101 -8.50 2.47 -9.20
C CYS A 101 -9.57 1.82 -10.09
N ALA A 102 -10.74 2.46 -10.23
CA ALA A 102 -11.83 1.96 -11.07
C ALA A 102 -11.50 2.00 -12.57
N ALA A 103 -10.73 3.00 -13.01
CA ALA A 103 -10.32 3.15 -14.40
C ALA A 103 -9.17 2.22 -14.80
N PHE A 104 -8.41 1.69 -13.85
CA PHE A 104 -7.28 0.80 -14.12
C PHE A 104 -7.73 -0.47 -14.89
N PRO A 105 -7.03 -0.93 -15.94
CA PRO A 105 -5.74 -0.42 -16.46
C PRO A 105 -5.87 0.64 -17.56
N PHE A 106 -7.05 1.16 -17.85
CA PHE A 106 -7.33 2.03 -19.00
C PHE A 106 -7.32 3.54 -18.70
N GLY A 107 -7.11 3.93 -17.45
CA GLY A 107 -7.01 5.32 -17.06
C GLY A 107 -5.69 5.97 -17.51
N ASP A 108 -5.70 7.31 -17.62
CA ASP A 108 -4.53 8.11 -18.02
C ASP A 108 -3.44 8.12 -16.94
N HIS A 109 -3.82 7.90 -15.68
CA HIS A 109 -2.93 7.91 -14.52
C HIS A 109 -3.19 6.69 -13.63
N ASP A 110 -2.13 6.21 -12.98
CA ASP A 110 -2.16 5.03 -12.10
C ASP A 110 -1.26 5.14 -10.86
N ASP A 111 -0.76 6.34 -10.55
CA ASP A 111 0.12 6.58 -9.40
C ASP A 111 -0.59 6.29 -8.06
N LEU A 112 -1.89 6.63 -7.97
CA LEU A 112 -2.70 6.33 -6.79
C LEU A 112 -3.04 4.85 -6.67
N VAL A 113 -3.15 4.14 -7.80
CA VAL A 113 -3.27 2.68 -7.83
C VAL A 113 -2.02 2.04 -7.26
N ASP A 114 -0.84 2.52 -7.65
CA ASP A 114 0.44 1.99 -7.16
C ASP A 114 0.58 2.15 -5.65
N SER A 115 0.40 3.34 -5.12
CA SER A 115 0.52 3.59 -3.68
C SER A 115 -0.52 2.82 -2.86
N THR A 116 -1.76 2.75 -3.34
CA THR A 116 -2.84 2.04 -2.67
C THR A 116 -2.58 0.53 -2.62
N THR A 117 -2.21 -0.07 -3.73
CA THR A 117 -1.97 -1.52 -3.80
C THR A 117 -0.73 -1.93 -2.99
N GLN A 118 0.33 -1.12 -2.99
CA GLN A 118 1.52 -1.36 -2.17
C GLN A 118 1.19 -1.32 -0.67
N ALA A 119 0.39 -0.35 -0.23
CA ALA A 119 -0.04 -0.23 1.16
C ALA A 119 -0.90 -1.43 1.60
N ILE A 120 -1.89 -1.81 0.80
CA ILE A 120 -2.79 -2.93 1.13
C ILE A 120 -2.03 -4.24 1.16
N MET A 121 -1.12 -4.49 0.22
CA MET A 121 -0.27 -5.68 0.23
C MET A 121 0.60 -5.75 1.49
N ARG A 122 1.13 -4.62 1.94
CA ARG A 122 1.91 -4.56 3.18
C ARG A 122 1.09 -5.01 4.39
N PHE A 123 -0.14 -4.55 4.50
CA PHE A 123 -1.04 -4.98 5.57
C PHE A 123 -1.38 -6.47 5.49
N ARG A 124 -1.61 -6.99 4.29
CA ARG A 124 -1.89 -8.41 4.06
C ARG A 124 -0.69 -9.30 4.42
N GLN A 125 0.49 -8.93 3.97
CA GLN A 125 1.74 -9.65 4.28
C GLN A 125 2.10 -9.62 5.76
N GLY A 126 1.76 -8.54 6.46
CA GLY A 126 1.92 -8.40 7.91
C GLY A 126 0.89 -9.16 8.74
N GLY A 127 -0.09 -9.80 8.10
CA GLY A 127 -1.16 -10.54 8.79
C GLY A 127 -2.21 -9.68 9.50
N LEU A 128 -2.21 -8.37 9.28
CA LEU A 128 -3.17 -7.44 9.87
C LEU A 128 -4.54 -7.52 9.19
N ILE A 129 -4.56 -7.86 7.92
CA ILE A 129 -5.75 -8.14 7.13
C ILE A 129 -5.56 -9.45 6.39
N GLY A 130 -6.64 -10.14 6.06
CA GLY A 130 -6.57 -11.40 5.35
C GLY A 130 -7.81 -11.66 4.51
N HIS A 131 -7.61 -12.45 3.47
CA HIS A 131 -8.70 -13.05 2.69
C HIS A 131 -9.02 -14.44 3.27
N PRO A 132 -10.26 -14.93 3.17
CA PRO A 132 -10.61 -16.28 3.64
C PRO A 132 -9.67 -17.38 3.13
N GLU A 133 -9.13 -17.23 1.92
CA GLU A 133 -8.17 -18.17 1.33
C GLU A 133 -6.81 -18.18 2.05
N ASP A 134 -6.40 -17.07 2.65
CA ASP A 134 -5.14 -16.98 3.40
C ASP A 134 -5.13 -17.90 4.63
N TYR A 135 -6.33 -18.20 5.19
CA TYR A 135 -6.49 -19.07 6.36
C TYR A 135 -6.58 -20.56 6.03
N VAL A 136 -6.89 -20.88 4.78
CA VAL A 136 -6.99 -22.29 4.32
C VAL A 136 -5.59 -22.90 4.22
N ASP A 137 -4.61 -22.14 3.72
CA ASP A 137 -3.24 -22.59 3.56
C ASP A 137 -2.54 -22.81 4.92
N GLU A 138 -2.80 -21.97 5.92
CA GLU A 138 -2.29 -22.20 7.28
C GLU A 138 -2.81 -23.48 7.93
N LYS A 139 -4.08 -23.83 7.66
CA LYS A 139 -4.64 -25.10 8.17
C LYS A 139 -4.03 -26.32 7.49
N VAL A 140 -3.78 -26.22 6.19
CA VAL A 140 -3.14 -27.30 5.43
C VAL A 140 -1.68 -27.50 5.86
N GLU A 141 -0.93 -26.42 6.10
CA GLU A 141 0.43 -26.54 6.62
C GLU A 141 0.49 -27.09 8.05
N LYS A 142 -0.42 -26.68 8.93
CA LYS A 142 -0.51 -27.24 10.30
C LYS A 142 -0.86 -28.72 10.30
N ILE A 143 -1.74 -29.15 9.40
CA ILE A 143 -2.07 -30.57 9.23
C ILE A 143 -0.86 -31.36 8.72
N LYS A 144 -0.13 -30.83 7.73
CA LYS A 144 1.08 -31.47 7.22
C LYS A 144 2.20 -31.61 8.29
N ARG A 145 2.37 -30.62 9.16
CA ARG A 145 3.37 -30.66 10.25
C ARG A 145 3.00 -31.66 11.35
N ASN A 146 1.73 -31.99 11.53
CA ASN A 146 1.29 -32.97 12.54
C ASN A 146 1.34 -34.41 12.07
N TYR A 147 1.58 -34.67 10.78
CA TYR A 147 1.65 -36.01 10.20
C TYR A 147 3.06 -36.43 9.74
N TYR A 148 4.02 -35.59 9.93
CA TYR A 148 5.44 -35.84 9.65
C TYR A 148 6.28 -35.36 10.83
#